data_1355c290c8e563177e6c3cad607fe177
#
_entry.id   1355c290c8e563177e6c3cad607fe177
#
_cell.length_a   1.000
_cell.length_b   1.000
_cell.length_c   1.000
_cell.angle_alpha   90.00
_cell.angle_beta   90.00
_cell.angle_gamma   90.00
#
_symmetry.space_group_name_H-M   'P 1'
#
loop_
_entity.id
_entity.type
_entity.pdbx_description
1 polymer ?
#
loop_
_entity_poly.entity_id
_entity_poly.type
_entity_poly.pdbx_seq_one_letter_code
_entity_poly.pdbx_strand_id
1 'polypeptide(L)'
;MPELPEVETVKRTLNELIKGKQIENVTVRLPRIIQRPDDTQAFAHMLAGHSVVHVERRGKFLRFVFDGLVMVSHLRMEGRYGLFQGDEPLDKHTHVIFHFTDGTELRYTDVRQFGTMHLFQPGEDLLLKPLSKLGQEPLDPSFTVERFKEIVSGKNTKIKPLLLNQEYVVGIGNIYVDEALHRAGIHPEVSAKALTEEQLNKLHHAIVATLTEAVNAGGSSVKSYVNGQGESGSYQQQLLIYGRKDQPCATCGTLIEKSVVGGRGTHICPSCQPLAAAVSRVLH
;
A
#
# COMPACT_ATOMS: atom_id res chain seq x y z
N MET A 1 1.19 -0.08 8.39
CA MET A 1 0.51 0.71 7.33
C MET A 1 0.16 -0.27 6.23
N PRO A 2 -1.08 -0.34 5.81
CA PRO A 2 -1.47 -1.14 4.66
C PRO A 2 -0.64 -0.76 3.42
N GLU A 3 -0.01 -1.76 2.82
CA GLU A 3 0.71 -1.66 1.56
C GLU A 3 -0.16 -2.19 0.42
N LEU A 4 0.36 -2.33 -0.79
CA LEU A 4 -0.43 -2.75 -1.95
C LEU A 4 -1.27 -4.02 -1.70
N PRO A 5 -0.72 -5.13 -1.14
CA PRO A 5 -1.50 -6.36 -0.94
C PRO A 5 -2.68 -6.19 0.00
N GLU A 6 -2.50 -5.47 1.11
CA GLU A 6 -3.58 -5.20 2.06
C GLU A 6 -4.68 -4.32 1.43
N VAL A 7 -4.29 -3.28 0.70
CA VAL A 7 -5.26 -2.39 0.02
C VAL A 7 -6.01 -3.13 -1.09
N GLU A 8 -5.33 -4.04 -1.81
CA GLU A 8 -5.98 -4.90 -2.81
C GLU A 8 -7.02 -5.84 -2.18
N THR A 9 -6.71 -6.40 -1.01
CA THR A 9 -7.65 -7.24 -0.25
C THR A 9 -8.87 -6.44 0.20
N VAL A 10 -8.66 -5.24 0.75
CA VAL A 10 -9.76 -4.33 1.13
C VAL A 10 -10.63 -3.99 -0.08
N LYS A 11 -10.03 -3.65 -1.22
CA LYS A 11 -10.75 -3.38 -2.46
C LYS A 11 -11.66 -4.54 -2.86
N ARG A 12 -11.14 -5.77 -2.84
CA ARG A 12 -11.92 -6.97 -3.19
C ARG A 12 -13.10 -7.15 -2.25
N THR A 13 -12.87 -7.10 -0.95
CA THR A 13 -13.91 -7.22 0.07
C THR A 13 -14.97 -6.11 -0.07
N LEU A 14 -14.56 -4.86 -0.29
CA LEU A 14 -15.50 -3.76 -0.49
C LEU A 14 -16.38 -3.96 -1.73
N ASN A 15 -15.82 -4.47 -2.84
CA ASN A 15 -16.64 -4.78 -4.02
C ASN A 15 -17.71 -5.85 -3.74
N GLU A 16 -17.42 -6.83 -2.90
CA GLU A 16 -18.40 -7.84 -2.48
C GLU A 16 -19.49 -7.25 -1.59
N LEU A 17 -19.11 -6.33 -0.68
CA LEU A 17 -19.99 -5.83 0.35
C LEU A 17 -20.89 -4.66 -0.10
N ILE A 18 -20.36 -3.74 -0.92
CA ILE A 18 -21.05 -2.44 -1.16
C ILE A 18 -21.35 -2.12 -2.62
N LYS A 19 -20.93 -2.96 -3.58
CA LYS A 19 -21.26 -2.73 -5.00
C LYS A 19 -22.77 -2.67 -5.21
N GLY A 20 -23.22 -1.62 -5.89
CA GLY A 20 -24.65 -1.38 -6.19
C GLY A 20 -25.42 -0.71 -5.07
N LYS A 21 -24.85 -0.52 -3.87
CA LYS A 21 -25.52 0.19 -2.78
C LYS A 21 -25.58 1.70 -3.06
N GLN A 22 -26.72 2.30 -2.76
CA GLN A 22 -26.94 3.73 -2.89
C GLN A 22 -26.75 4.43 -1.55
N ILE A 23 -26.00 5.54 -1.58
CA ILE A 23 -25.78 6.39 -0.40
C ILE A 23 -27.03 7.22 -0.13
N GLU A 24 -27.63 7.07 1.04
CA GLU A 24 -28.70 7.94 1.53
C GLU A 24 -28.13 9.26 2.06
N ASN A 25 -27.15 9.17 2.95
CA ASN A 25 -26.43 10.33 3.48
C ASN A 25 -25.04 9.92 4.00
N VAL A 26 -24.23 10.92 4.38
CA VAL A 26 -22.90 10.70 4.97
C VAL A 26 -22.76 11.53 6.26
N THR A 27 -22.32 10.88 7.33
CA THR A 27 -21.98 11.55 8.60
C THR A 27 -20.46 11.65 8.74
N VAL A 28 -19.95 12.88 8.85
CA VAL A 28 -18.53 13.15 9.09
C VAL A 28 -18.34 13.60 10.54
N ARG A 29 -17.69 12.76 11.36
CA ARG A 29 -17.41 13.04 12.78
C ARG A 29 -16.03 13.68 13.01
N LEU A 30 -15.09 13.50 12.05
CA LEU A 30 -13.75 14.08 12.10
C LEU A 30 -13.46 14.84 10.80
N PRO A 31 -13.67 16.16 10.74
CA PRO A 31 -13.58 16.96 9.52
C PRO A 31 -12.25 16.85 8.78
N ARG A 32 -11.13 16.79 9.49
CA ARG A 32 -9.78 16.78 8.90
C ARG A 32 -9.48 15.59 7.99
N ILE A 33 -10.29 14.51 8.03
CA ILE A 33 -10.16 13.37 7.12
C ILE A 33 -10.57 13.77 5.70
N ILE A 34 -11.55 14.68 5.59
CA ILE A 34 -12.01 15.18 4.31
C ILE A 34 -11.04 16.25 3.82
N GLN A 35 -10.39 15.99 2.71
CA GLN A 35 -9.37 16.87 2.12
C GLN A 35 -9.89 17.59 0.87
N ARG A 36 -10.96 17.07 0.26
CA ARG A 36 -11.63 17.68 -0.90
C ARG A 36 -13.08 17.17 -0.98
N PRO A 37 -14.08 18.07 -1.07
CA PRO A 37 -13.97 19.52 -0.89
C PRO A 37 -13.53 19.88 0.53
N ASP A 38 -13.08 21.12 0.75
CA ASP A 38 -12.72 21.63 2.08
C ASP A 38 -13.98 22.08 2.85
N ASP A 39 -15.00 21.23 2.81
CA ASP A 39 -16.28 21.39 3.50
C ASP A 39 -16.92 20.01 3.65
N THR A 40 -17.14 19.60 4.89
CA THR A 40 -17.70 18.27 5.19
C THR A 40 -19.19 18.17 4.84
N GLN A 41 -19.93 19.27 4.88
CA GLN A 41 -21.35 19.28 4.47
C GLN A 41 -21.45 19.17 2.94
N ALA A 42 -20.62 19.90 2.19
CA ALA A 42 -20.53 19.75 0.76
C ALA A 42 -20.12 18.32 0.36
N PHE A 43 -19.13 17.73 1.06
CA PHE A 43 -18.72 16.34 0.86
C PHE A 43 -19.90 15.37 1.02
N ALA A 44 -20.65 15.49 2.11
CA ALA A 44 -21.81 14.64 2.39
C ALA A 44 -22.92 14.84 1.35
N HIS A 45 -23.23 16.10 1.02
CA HIS A 45 -24.28 16.44 0.05
C HIS A 45 -23.96 15.94 -1.36
N MET A 46 -22.69 16.06 -1.79
CA MET A 46 -22.28 15.58 -3.10
C MET A 46 -22.40 14.06 -3.24
N LEU A 47 -22.19 13.30 -2.16
CA LEU A 47 -22.28 11.83 -2.19
C LEU A 47 -23.70 11.30 -2.05
N ALA A 48 -24.60 12.05 -1.44
CA ALA A 48 -25.99 11.62 -1.24
C ALA A 48 -26.69 11.34 -2.57
N GLY A 49 -27.41 10.22 -2.65
CA GLY A 49 -28.10 9.76 -3.84
C GLY A 49 -27.25 8.98 -4.85
N HIS A 50 -25.93 9.03 -4.75
CA HIS A 50 -25.05 8.28 -5.64
C HIS A 50 -24.93 6.80 -5.26
N SER A 51 -24.79 5.95 -6.28
CA SER A 51 -24.61 4.50 -6.12
C SER A 51 -23.17 4.09 -6.33
N VAL A 52 -22.70 3.13 -5.54
CA VAL A 52 -21.36 2.54 -5.70
C VAL A 52 -21.34 1.65 -6.95
N VAL A 53 -20.59 2.02 -7.96
CA VAL A 53 -20.41 1.22 -9.18
C VAL A 53 -19.39 0.11 -8.92
N HIS A 54 -18.22 0.46 -8.44
CA HIS A 54 -17.17 -0.47 -8.01
C HIS A 54 -16.09 0.26 -7.19
N VAL A 55 -15.20 -0.51 -6.56
CA VAL A 55 -14.01 0.00 -5.88
C VAL A 55 -12.77 -0.49 -6.63
N GLU A 56 -11.87 0.42 -6.92
CA GLU A 56 -10.57 0.18 -7.54
C GLU A 56 -9.42 0.48 -6.57
N ARG A 57 -8.20 0.15 -6.97
CA ARG A 57 -6.98 0.48 -6.25
C ARG A 57 -5.99 1.19 -7.17
N ARG A 58 -5.30 2.20 -6.63
CA ARG A 58 -4.13 2.80 -7.25
C ARG A 58 -3.03 2.95 -6.18
N GLY A 59 -1.96 2.15 -6.29
CA GLY A 59 -0.94 2.07 -5.25
C GLY A 59 -1.52 1.65 -3.90
N LYS A 60 -1.43 2.54 -2.90
CA LYS A 60 -1.99 2.34 -1.55
C LYS A 60 -3.31 3.10 -1.34
N PHE A 61 -3.93 3.58 -2.42
CA PHE A 61 -5.19 4.29 -2.41
C PHE A 61 -6.34 3.40 -2.89
N LEU A 62 -7.48 3.54 -2.25
CA LEU A 62 -8.78 3.05 -2.73
C LEU A 62 -9.44 4.14 -3.58
N ARG A 63 -10.03 3.75 -4.70
CA ARG A 63 -10.86 4.58 -5.57
C ARG A 63 -12.28 4.04 -5.55
N PHE A 64 -13.17 4.70 -4.84
CA PHE A 64 -14.60 4.38 -4.87
C PHE A 64 -15.21 5.09 -6.07
N VAL A 65 -15.62 4.33 -7.05
CA VAL A 65 -16.24 4.85 -8.26
C VAL A 65 -17.75 4.81 -8.07
N PHE A 66 -18.36 5.98 -8.08
CA PHE A 66 -19.81 6.16 -8.04
C PHE A 66 -20.34 6.52 -9.43
N ASP A 67 -21.66 6.52 -9.58
CA ASP A 67 -22.36 6.97 -10.79
C ASP A 67 -22.28 8.51 -10.95
N GLY A 68 -21.14 9.04 -11.25
CA GLY A 68 -20.89 10.46 -11.49
C GLY A 68 -19.82 11.10 -10.60
N LEU A 69 -19.24 10.36 -9.64
CA LEU A 69 -18.16 10.84 -8.77
C LEU A 69 -17.11 9.76 -8.54
N VAL A 70 -15.94 10.19 -8.11
CA VAL A 70 -14.87 9.30 -7.61
C VAL A 70 -14.39 9.80 -6.25
N MET A 71 -14.39 8.93 -5.24
CA MET A 71 -13.76 9.21 -3.96
C MET A 71 -12.43 8.46 -3.86
N VAL A 72 -11.35 9.19 -3.63
CA VAL A 72 -10.02 8.64 -3.38
C VAL A 72 -9.76 8.61 -1.87
N SER A 73 -9.54 7.43 -1.31
CA SER A 73 -9.29 7.22 0.12
C SER A 73 -7.94 6.59 0.38
N HIS A 74 -7.21 7.08 1.38
CA HIS A 74 -5.96 6.51 1.84
C HIS A 74 -6.07 6.05 3.28
N LEU A 75 -5.85 4.77 3.54
CA LEU A 75 -5.99 4.18 4.88
C LEU A 75 -4.88 4.59 5.86
N ARG A 76 -3.74 5.07 5.35
CA ARG A 76 -2.57 5.44 6.14
C ARG A 76 -2.09 4.30 7.03
N MET A 77 -2.06 4.48 8.35
CA MET A 77 -1.45 3.51 9.27
C MET A 77 -2.44 2.46 9.78
N GLU A 78 -3.67 2.86 10.10
CA GLU A 78 -4.63 2.04 10.82
C GLU A 78 -6.08 2.24 10.35
N GLY A 79 -6.30 3.03 9.28
CA GLY A 79 -7.63 3.24 8.71
C GLY A 79 -8.24 1.93 8.21
N ARG A 80 -9.53 1.73 8.50
CA ARG A 80 -10.29 0.54 8.14
C ARG A 80 -11.69 0.90 7.70
N TYR A 81 -12.23 0.11 6.80
CA TYR A 81 -13.64 0.11 6.44
C TYR A 81 -14.32 -1.16 6.95
N GLY A 82 -15.54 -1.05 7.41
CA GLY A 82 -16.39 -2.18 7.77
C GLY A 82 -17.85 -1.87 7.45
N LEU A 83 -18.61 -2.89 7.03
CA LEU A 83 -20.04 -2.81 6.80
C LEU A 83 -20.78 -3.30 8.06
N PHE A 84 -21.75 -2.50 8.54
CA PHE A 84 -22.51 -2.71 9.75
C PHE A 84 -23.99 -2.51 9.49
N GLN A 85 -24.84 -3.04 10.38
CA GLN A 85 -26.23 -2.61 10.46
C GLN A 85 -26.31 -1.23 11.14
N GLY A 86 -27.27 -0.41 10.75
CA GLY A 86 -27.38 0.97 11.26
C GLY A 86 -27.64 1.08 12.78
N ASP A 87 -28.13 0.01 13.41
CA ASP A 87 -28.40 -0.07 14.84
C ASP A 87 -27.23 -0.61 15.67
N GLU A 88 -26.15 -1.09 15.03
CA GLU A 88 -24.97 -1.58 15.73
C GLU A 88 -24.20 -0.44 16.41
N PRO A 89 -23.67 -0.66 17.63
CA PRO A 89 -22.92 0.35 18.36
C PRO A 89 -21.73 0.92 17.57
N LEU A 90 -21.51 2.22 17.68
CA LEU A 90 -20.38 2.91 17.04
C LEU A 90 -19.11 2.77 17.87
N ASP A 91 -18.02 2.35 17.22
CA ASP A 91 -16.68 2.50 17.80
C ASP A 91 -16.33 3.99 17.96
N LYS A 92 -15.64 4.33 19.05
CA LYS A 92 -15.19 5.71 19.34
C LYS A 92 -14.28 6.30 18.26
N HIS A 93 -13.60 5.45 17.49
CA HIS A 93 -12.72 5.83 16.40
C HIS A 93 -13.39 5.77 15.02
N THR A 94 -14.73 5.62 14.97
CA THR A 94 -15.50 5.79 13.75
C THR A 94 -15.59 7.27 13.40
N HIS A 95 -15.08 7.64 12.23
CA HIS A 95 -14.92 9.04 11.84
C HIS A 95 -15.74 9.47 10.64
N VAL A 96 -16.07 8.55 9.74
CA VAL A 96 -16.96 8.78 8.60
C VAL A 96 -17.90 7.59 8.46
N ILE A 97 -19.19 7.87 8.26
CA ILE A 97 -20.24 6.86 8.11
C ILE A 97 -20.99 7.16 6.82
N PHE A 98 -21.00 6.22 5.90
CA PHE A 98 -21.80 6.24 4.69
C PHE A 98 -23.05 5.41 4.95
N HIS A 99 -24.18 6.06 5.10
CA HIS A 99 -25.49 5.40 5.30
C HIS A 99 -26.05 5.00 3.96
N PHE A 100 -26.43 3.75 3.81
CA PHE A 100 -27.04 3.24 2.59
C PHE A 100 -28.57 3.17 2.71
N THR A 101 -29.25 3.27 1.60
CA THR A 101 -30.74 3.22 1.53
C THR A 101 -31.33 1.89 2.00
N ASP A 102 -30.53 0.83 2.11
CA ASP A 102 -30.94 -0.48 2.62
C ASP A 102 -30.79 -0.62 4.15
N GLY A 103 -30.42 0.47 4.85
CA GLY A 103 -30.25 0.49 6.31
C GLY A 103 -28.88 0.02 6.79
N THR A 104 -27.97 -0.39 5.90
CA THR A 104 -26.59 -0.71 6.26
C THR A 104 -25.70 0.53 6.24
N GLU A 105 -24.56 0.46 6.91
CA GLU A 105 -23.58 1.55 7.02
C GLU A 105 -22.19 1.07 6.68
N LEU A 106 -21.49 1.76 5.77
CA LEU A 106 -20.04 1.60 5.63
C LEU A 106 -19.37 2.60 6.58
N ARG A 107 -18.66 2.06 7.57
CA ARG A 107 -18.00 2.86 8.59
C ARG A 107 -16.49 2.89 8.36
N TYR A 108 -15.92 4.09 8.40
CA TYR A 108 -14.47 4.29 8.39
C TYR A 108 -13.98 4.56 9.81
N THR A 109 -13.09 3.68 10.30
CA THR A 109 -12.45 3.77 11.62
C THR A 109 -10.96 3.97 11.49
N ASP A 110 -10.37 4.86 12.31
CA ASP A 110 -8.93 5.13 12.31
C ASP A 110 -8.45 5.65 13.67
N VAL A 111 -7.82 4.80 14.46
CA VAL A 111 -7.29 5.14 15.78
C VAL A 111 -6.30 6.31 15.71
N ARG A 112 -5.47 6.34 14.68
CA ARG A 112 -4.44 7.38 14.49
C ARG A 112 -4.93 8.62 13.76
N GLN A 113 -6.10 8.56 13.13
CA GLN A 113 -6.75 9.69 12.48
C GLN A 113 -5.91 10.34 11.35
N PHE A 114 -5.13 9.55 10.63
CA PHE A 114 -4.27 10.02 9.53
C PHE A 114 -4.83 9.76 8.14
N GLY A 115 -5.91 9.00 8.06
CA GLY A 115 -6.57 8.71 6.79
C GLY A 115 -7.08 9.96 6.08
N THR A 116 -7.26 9.85 4.78
CA THR A 116 -7.71 10.98 3.94
C THR A 116 -8.75 10.55 2.92
N MET A 117 -9.69 11.44 2.61
CA MET A 117 -10.70 11.27 1.57
C MET A 117 -10.78 12.51 0.69
N HIS A 118 -10.86 12.31 -0.63
CA HIS A 118 -10.95 13.35 -1.64
C HIS A 118 -12.04 12.99 -2.65
N LEU A 119 -12.96 13.89 -2.96
CA LEU A 119 -13.93 13.73 -4.04
C LEU A 119 -13.47 14.44 -5.32
N PHE A 120 -13.76 13.82 -6.45
CA PHE A 120 -13.43 14.30 -7.78
C PHE A 120 -14.56 14.03 -8.76
N GLN A 121 -14.60 14.81 -9.84
CA GLN A 121 -15.33 14.40 -11.03
C GLN A 121 -14.62 13.21 -11.68
N PRO A 122 -15.34 12.35 -12.44
CA PRO A 122 -14.73 11.22 -13.12
C PRO A 122 -13.56 11.65 -14.01
N GLY A 123 -12.39 11.01 -13.80
CA GLY A 123 -11.14 11.29 -14.52
C GLY A 123 -10.26 12.39 -13.92
N GLU A 124 -10.80 13.33 -13.15
CA GLU A 124 -9.97 14.34 -12.45
C GLU A 124 -9.03 13.74 -11.41
N ASP A 125 -9.45 12.68 -10.76
CA ASP A 125 -8.70 12.02 -9.69
C ASP A 125 -7.32 11.51 -10.16
N LEU A 126 -7.20 11.11 -11.42
CA LEU A 126 -5.94 10.66 -12.01
C LEU A 126 -5.02 11.82 -12.40
N LEU A 127 -5.60 12.99 -12.67
CA LEU A 127 -4.88 14.19 -13.10
C LEU A 127 -4.45 15.09 -11.95
N LEU A 128 -5.09 14.95 -10.79
CA LEU A 128 -4.85 15.79 -9.62
C LEU A 128 -4.23 14.98 -8.47
N LYS A 129 -3.65 15.70 -7.49
CA LYS A 129 -3.20 15.06 -6.25
C LYS A 129 -4.41 14.48 -5.51
N PRO A 130 -4.26 13.31 -4.86
CA PRO A 130 -2.99 12.64 -4.52
C PRO A 130 -2.48 11.64 -5.57
N LEU A 131 -3.21 11.33 -6.66
CA LEU A 131 -2.85 10.24 -7.57
C LEU A 131 -1.92 10.65 -8.71
N SER A 132 -1.93 11.91 -9.14
CA SER A 132 -1.25 12.38 -10.37
C SER A 132 0.27 12.17 -10.40
N LYS A 133 0.91 12.03 -9.25
CA LYS A 133 2.36 11.80 -9.15
C LYS A 133 2.76 10.35 -8.89
N LEU A 134 1.80 9.45 -8.84
CA LEU A 134 2.09 8.04 -8.57
C LEU A 134 2.73 7.37 -9.79
N GLY A 135 3.82 6.64 -9.53
CA GLY A 135 4.58 5.93 -10.55
C GLY A 135 3.94 4.62 -11.02
N GLN A 136 4.76 3.70 -11.47
CA GLN A 136 4.34 2.45 -12.10
C GLN A 136 3.69 1.47 -11.10
N GLU A 137 2.57 0.86 -11.49
CA GLU A 137 1.96 -0.27 -10.78
C GLU A 137 2.78 -1.55 -10.97
N PRO A 138 3.29 -2.16 -9.89
CA PRO A 138 4.20 -3.31 -10.03
C PRO A 138 3.53 -4.63 -10.41
N LEU A 139 2.21 -4.71 -10.35
CA LEU A 139 1.44 -5.89 -10.78
C LEU A 139 0.68 -5.66 -12.10
N ASP A 140 0.86 -4.50 -12.73
CA ASP A 140 0.33 -4.24 -14.06
C ASP A 140 1.22 -4.89 -15.13
N PRO A 141 0.67 -5.48 -16.21
CA PRO A 141 1.45 -6.07 -17.29
C PRO A 141 2.46 -5.12 -17.95
N SER A 142 2.23 -3.80 -17.87
CA SER A 142 3.18 -2.79 -18.37
C SER A 142 4.43 -2.62 -17.50
N PHE A 143 4.47 -3.19 -16.30
CA PHE A 143 5.66 -3.23 -15.45
C PHE A 143 6.60 -4.33 -15.92
N THR A 144 7.18 -4.15 -17.10
CA THR A 144 8.18 -5.05 -17.66
C THR A 144 9.56 -4.84 -17.04
N VAL A 145 10.48 -5.76 -17.26
CA VAL A 145 11.88 -5.62 -16.83
C VAL A 145 12.51 -4.38 -17.45
N GLU A 146 12.24 -4.11 -18.73
CA GLU A 146 12.74 -2.94 -19.45
C GLU A 146 12.21 -1.65 -18.81
N ARG A 147 10.92 -1.61 -18.50
CA ARG A 147 10.32 -0.47 -17.81
C ARG A 147 10.93 -0.24 -16.43
N PHE A 148 11.19 -1.31 -15.69
CA PHE A 148 11.86 -1.22 -14.38
C PHE A 148 13.30 -0.70 -14.51
N LYS A 149 14.06 -1.18 -15.50
CA LYS A 149 15.40 -0.67 -15.81
C LYS A 149 15.39 0.83 -16.12
N GLU A 150 14.44 1.32 -16.90
CA GLU A 150 14.28 2.75 -17.18
C GLU A 150 14.03 3.56 -15.88
N ILE A 151 13.16 3.06 -15.01
CA ILE A 151 12.84 3.71 -13.72
C ILE A 151 14.08 3.83 -12.84
N VAL A 152 14.92 2.81 -12.80
CA VAL A 152 16.12 2.73 -11.95
C VAL A 152 17.32 3.47 -12.57
N SER A 153 17.37 3.53 -13.90
CA SER A 153 18.50 4.07 -14.65
C SER A 153 18.89 5.50 -14.21
N GLY A 154 20.19 5.72 -14.05
CA GLY A 154 20.75 7.02 -13.70
C GLY A 154 20.44 7.50 -12.28
N LYS A 155 19.72 6.77 -11.47
CA LYS A 155 19.38 7.18 -10.11
C LYS A 155 20.53 6.95 -9.14
N ASN A 156 21.02 8.03 -8.54
CA ASN A 156 22.15 8.01 -7.60
C ASN A 156 21.69 7.84 -6.13
N THR A 157 20.59 7.13 -5.89
CA THR A 157 20.06 6.85 -4.56
C THR A 157 20.22 5.37 -4.23
N LYS A 158 20.17 4.99 -2.94
CA LYS A 158 20.14 3.62 -2.50
C LYS A 158 18.88 2.93 -3.02
N ILE A 159 18.97 1.65 -3.36
CA ILE A 159 17.86 0.93 -4.00
C ILE A 159 16.61 0.86 -3.11
N LYS A 160 16.75 0.66 -1.80
CA LYS A 160 15.59 0.59 -0.90
C LYS A 160 14.81 1.93 -0.86
N PRO A 161 15.43 3.10 -0.59
CA PRO A 161 14.73 4.40 -0.69
C PRO A 161 14.08 4.65 -2.06
N LEU A 162 14.72 4.22 -3.15
CA LEU A 162 14.14 4.33 -4.49
C LEU A 162 12.83 3.55 -4.60
N LEU A 163 12.83 2.28 -4.19
CA LEU A 163 11.65 1.41 -4.25
C LEU A 163 10.52 1.85 -3.31
N LEU A 164 10.84 2.54 -2.22
CA LEU A 164 9.85 3.10 -1.29
C LEU A 164 9.21 4.39 -1.80
N ASN A 165 9.82 5.04 -2.80
CA ASN A 165 9.27 6.26 -3.38
C ASN A 165 8.11 5.92 -4.33
N GLN A 166 6.90 6.34 -3.94
CA GLN A 166 5.67 6.06 -4.67
C GLN A 166 5.59 6.76 -6.04
N GLU A 167 6.49 7.69 -6.35
CA GLU A 167 6.59 8.30 -7.68
C GLU A 167 7.31 7.42 -8.70
N TYR A 168 8.01 6.38 -8.25
CA TYR A 168 8.71 5.43 -9.13
C TYR A 168 7.94 4.11 -9.26
N VAL A 169 7.81 3.38 -8.15
CA VAL A 169 7.02 2.14 -8.09
C VAL A 169 6.03 2.27 -6.95
N VAL A 170 4.74 2.21 -7.27
CA VAL A 170 3.72 2.45 -6.27
C VAL A 170 3.39 1.18 -5.47
N GLY A 171 2.84 1.37 -4.29
CA GLY A 171 2.29 0.28 -3.49
C GLY A 171 3.30 -0.47 -2.63
N ILE A 172 4.58 -0.48 -2.98
CA ILE A 172 5.64 -1.10 -2.17
C ILE A 172 5.84 -0.27 -0.90
N GLY A 173 5.91 -0.97 0.22
CA GLY A 173 6.26 -0.37 1.51
C GLY A 173 7.35 -1.17 2.20
N ASN A 174 7.50 -0.94 3.51
CA ASN A 174 8.68 -1.41 4.24
C ASN A 174 8.75 -2.94 4.41
N ILE A 175 7.60 -3.61 4.43
CA ILE A 175 7.53 -5.07 4.52
C ILE A 175 8.02 -5.68 3.20
N TYR A 176 7.35 -5.32 2.13
CA TYR A 176 7.57 -5.98 0.84
C TYR A 176 8.85 -5.55 0.13
N VAL A 177 9.41 -4.37 0.45
CA VAL A 177 10.73 -3.98 -0.06
C VAL A 177 11.84 -4.83 0.57
N ASP A 178 11.80 -5.11 1.88
CA ASP A 178 12.79 -5.96 2.54
C ASP A 178 12.70 -7.39 2.00
N GLU A 179 11.49 -7.94 1.86
CA GLU A 179 11.26 -9.28 1.29
C GLU A 179 11.78 -9.40 -0.15
N ALA A 180 11.46 -8.42 -1.02
CA ALA A 180 11.88 -8.44 -2.42
C ALA A 180 13.42 -8.31 -2.56
N LEU A 181 14.05 -7.43 -1.79
CA LEU A 181 15.50 -7.27 -1.79
C LEU A 181 16.21 -8.53 -1.27
N HIS A 182 15.67 -9.17 -0.24
CA HIS A 182 16.22 -10.44 0.27
C HIS A 182 16.11 -11.55 -0.79
N ARG A 183 14.97 -11.72 -1.42
CA ARG A 183 14.76 -12.70 -2.51
C ARG A 183 15.71 -12.48 -3.70
N ALA A 184 15.99 -11.22 -4.01
CA ALA A 184 16.91 -10.85 -5.08
C ALA A 184 18.39 -10.96 -4.69
N GLY A 185 18.71 -11.15 -3.40
CA GLY A 185 20.08 -11.17 -2.89
C GLY A 185 20.77 -9.80 -2.96
N ILE A 186 20.03 -8.70 -2.88
CA ILE A 186 20.52 -7.34 -3.04
C ILE A 186 20.51 -6.62 -1.70
N HIS A 187 21.67 -6.04 -1.32
CA HIS A 187 21.75 -5.20 -0.13
C HIS A 187 20.96 -3.90 -0.32
N PRO A 188 20.13 -3.48 0.66
CA PRO A 188 19.26 -2.29 0.52
C PRO A 188 20.00 -0.96 0.35
N GLU A 189 21.29 -0.92 0.67
CA GLU A 189 22.14 0.27 0.51
C GLU A 189 22.90 0.35 -0.81
N VAL A 190 22.82 -0.66 -1.66
CA VAL A 190 23.45 -0.59 -2.99
C VAL A 190 22.86 0.58 -3.75
N SER A 191 23.73 1.37 -4.40
CA SER A 191 23.29 2.45 -5.27
C SER A 191 22.49 1.87 -6.44
N ALA A 192 21.32 2.42 -6.72
CA ALA A 192 20.47 1.95 -7.80
C ALA A 192 21.19 1.90 -9.15
N LYS A 193 22.02 2.91 -9.46
CA LYS A 193 22.83 2.95 -10.70
C LYS A 193 23.96 1.93 -10.76
N ALA A 194 24.32 1.32 -9.65
CA ALA A 194 25.40 0.30 -9.57
C ALA A 194 24.88 -1.11 -9.76
N LEU A 195 23.56 -1.30 -9.81
CA LEU A 195 22.96 -2.62 -10.06
C LEU A 195 23.26 -3.08 -11.48
N THR A 196 23.73 -4.33 -11.58
CA THR A 196 23.93 -4.99 -12.89
C THR A 196 22.59 -5.31 -13.54
N GLU A 197 22.60 -5.58 -14.83
CA GLU A 197 21.41 -6.00 -15.57
C GLU A 197 20.79 -7.27 -14.98
N GLU A 198 21.61 -8.24 -14.61
CA GLU A 198 21.17 -9.47 -13.95
C GLU A 198 20.48 -9.18 -12.62
N GLN A 199 21.06 -8.29 -11.80
CA GLN A 199 20.46 -7.88 -10.52
C GLN A 199 19.12 -7.18 -10.70
N LEU A 200 19.00 -6.32 -11.72
CA LEU A 200 17.73 -5.64 -12.04
C LEU A 200 16.66 -6.64 -12.48
N ASN A 201 17.03 -7.64 -13.30
CA ASN A 201 16.13 -8.71 -13.70
C ASN A 201 15.65 -9.51 -12.47
N LYS A 202 16.56 -9.94 -11.61
CA LYS A 202 16.23 -10.67 -10.37
C LYS A 202 15.32 -9.84 -9.45
N LEU A 203 15.61 -8.56 -9.29
CA LEU A 203 14.84 -7.67 -8.42
C LEU A 203 13.43 -7.44 -8.96
N HIS A 204 13.28 -7.20 -10.27
CA HIS A 204 11.97 -7.08 -10.89
C HIS A 204 11.11 -8.33 -10.63
N HIS A 205 11.64 -9.52 -10.91
CA HIS A 205 10.92 -10.78 -10.67
C HIS A 205 10.60 -10.98 -9.18
N ALA A 206 11.54 -10.65 -8.28
CA ALA A 206 11.32 -10.74 -6.84
C ALA A 206 10.20 -9.80 -6.37
N ILE A 207 10.14 -8.56 -6.88
CA ILE A 207 9.05 -7.60 -6.58
C ILE A 207 7.70 -8.18 -7.00
N VAL A 208 7.58 -8.62 -8.25
CA VAL A 208 6.32 -9.14 -8.79
C VAL A 208 5.88 -10.40 -8.05
N ALA A 209 6.79 -11.35 -7.82
CA ALA A 209 6.50 -12.59 -7.11
C ALA A 209 6.06 -12.32 -5.66
N THR A 210 6.82 -11.51 -4.92
CA THR A 210 6.51 -11.18 -3.52
C THR A 210 5.14 -10.52 -3.38
N LEU A 211 4.82 -9.55 -4.23
CA LEU A 211 3.54 -8.86 -4.16
C LEU A 211 2.38 -9.75 -4.61
N THR A 212 2.57 -10.60 -5.63
CA THR A 212 1.55 -11.55 -6.10
C THR A 212 1.21 -12.57 -5.00
N GLU A 213 2.21 -13.17 -4.40
CA GLU A 213 2.03 -14.11 -3.28
C GLU A 213 1.32 -13.44 -2.10
N ALA A 214 1.73 -12.22 -1.76
CA ALA A 214 1.11 -11.47 -0.67
C ALA A 214 -0.36 -11.13 -0.96
N VAL A 215 -0.70 -10.73 -2.17
CA VAL A 215 -2.10 -10.49 -2.58
C VAL A 215 -2.92 -11.77 -2.48
N ASN A 216 -2.38 -12.91 -2.93
CA ASN A 216 -3.08 -14.19 -2.87
C ASN A 216 -3.29 -14.68 -1.42
N ALA A 217 -2.40 -14.31 -0.50
CA ALA A 217 -2.51 -14.61 0.93
C ALA A 217 -3.34 -13.58 1.73
N GLY A 218 -3.98 -12.62 1.06
CA GLY A 218 -4.78 -11.57 1.71
C GLY A 218 -3.96 -10.50 2.43
N GLY A 219 -2.68 -10.35 2.11
CA GLY A 219 -1.76 -9.43 2.76
C GLY A 219 -1.18 -9.94 4.08
N SER A 220 -0.42 -9.08 4.74
CA SER A 220 0.25 -9.34 6.02
C SER A 220 -0.47 -8.62 7.16
N SER A 221 -0.85 -9.34 8.21
CA SER A 221 -1.47 -8.80 9.43
C SER A 221 -0.45 -8.46 10.52
N VAL A 222 0.72 -7.98 10.14
CA VAL A 222 1.80 -7.60 11.08
C VAL A 222 1.35 -6.52 12.05
N LYS A 223 0.28 -6.26 12.42
CA LYS A 223 -0.29 -5.40 13.47
C LYS A 223 -1.78 -5.15 13.20
N SER A 224 -2.63 -5.99 13.71
CA SER A 224 -4.08 -5.73 13.86
C SER A 224 -4.82 -5.19 12.61
N TYR A 225 -4.23 -5.33 11.41
CA TYR A 225 -4.94 -5.03 10.18
C TYR A 225 -5.87 -6.20 9.84
N VAL A 226 -7.12 -5.90 9.60
CA VAL A 226 -8.14 -6.86 9.15
C VAL A 226 -8.83 -6.29 7.91
N ASN A 227 -9.33 -7.15 7.04
CA ASN A 227 -10.16 -6.71 5.91
C ASN A 227 -11.52 -6.15 6.38
N GLY A 228 -12.36 -5.73 5.46
CA GLY A 228 -13.69 -5.17 5.78
C GLY A 228 -14.65 -6.15 6.48
N GLN A 229 -14.31 -7.43 6.59
CA GLN A 229 -15.07 -8.48 7.28
C GLN A 229 -14.42 -8.89 8.62
N GLY A 230 -13.32 -8.24 9.03
CA GLY A 230 -12.61 -8.58 10.26
C GLY A 230 -11.61 -9.73 10.13
N GLU A 231 -11.34 -10.22 8.90
CA GLU A 231 -10.40 -11.30 8.66
C GLU A 231 -8.98 -10.78 8.51
N SER A 232 -8.03 -11.54 9.04
CA SER A 232 -6.59 -11.25 8.94
C SER A 232 -5.96 -11.97 7.76
N GLY A 233 -5.12 -11.27 6.99
CA GLY A 233 -4.26 -11.93 6.00
C GLY A 233 -3.28 -12.89 6.66
N SER A 234 -2.73 -13.82 5.88
CA SER A 234 -1.82 -14.88 6.37
C SER A 234 -0.37 -14.72 5.93
N TYR A 235 -0.05 -13.73 5.11
CA TYR A 235 1.30 -13.59 4.55
C TYR A 235 2.41 -13.37 5.59
N GLN A 236 2.10 -12.86 6.79
CA GLN A 236 3.08 -12.75 7.88
C GLN A 236 3.74 -14.07 8.25
N GLN A 237 3.07 -15.21 8.01
CA GLN A 237 3.63 -16.54 8.24
C GLN A 237 4.67 -16.96 7.18
N GLN A 238 4.68 -16.26 6.05
CA GLN A 238 5.57 -16.52 4.90
C GLN A 238 6.73 -15.53 4.82
N LEU A 239 6.83 -14.57 5.74
CA LEU A 239 7.91 -13.57 5.76
C LEU A 239 9.26 -14.24 5.98
N LEU A 240 10.20 -13.97 5.07
CA LEU A 240 11.54 -14.53 5.07
C LEU A 240 12.53 -13.71 5.91
N ILE A 241 12.34 -12.38 5.97
CA ILE A 241 13.29 -11.46 6.56
C ILE A 241 12.65 -10.41 7.49
N TYR A 242 11.51 -9.83 7.08
CA TYR A 242 10.89 -8.71 7.80
C TYR A 242 10.39 -9.13 9.19
N GLY A 243 10.80 -8.37 10.23
CA GLY A 243 10.42 -8.64 11.62
C GLY A 243 11.16 -9.79 12.29
N ARG A 244 12.13 -10.41 11.62
CA ARG A 244 12.82 -11.62 12.07
C ARG A 244 14.25 -11.35 12.57
N LYS A 245 14.50 -10.17 13.13
CA LYS A 245 15.80 -9.84 13.74
C LYS A 245 16.23 -10.93 14.72
N ASP A 246 17.52 -11.29 14.70
CA ASP A 246 18.17 -12.30 15.54
C ASP A 246 17.66 -13.75 15.32
N GLN A 247 16.82 -13.97 14.31
CA GLN A 247 16.42 -15.31 13.88
C GLN A 247 17.31 -15.80 12.72
N PRO A 248 17.45 -17.12 12.54
CA PRO A 248 18.20 -17.65 11.41
C PRO A 248 17.50 -17.37 10.09
N CYS A 249 18.26 -16.96 9.09
CA CYS A 249 17.81 -16.86 7.70
C CYS A 249 17.41 -18.25 7.19
N ALA A 250 16.20 -18.35 6.62
CA ALA A 250 15.69 -19.62 6.09
C ALA A 250 16.54 -20.18 4.94
N THR A 251 17.31 -19.33 4.24
CA THR A 251 18.12 -19.71 3.08
C THR A 251 19.52 -20.21 3.50
N CYS A 252 20.19 -19.55 4.46
CA CYS A 252 21.60 -19.83 4.76
C CYS A 252 21.93 -20.00 6.26
N GLY A 253 20.95 -19.85 7.14
CA GLY A 253 21.13 -20.00 8.59
C GLY A 253 21.80 -18.81 9.29
N THR A 254 22.36 -17.84 8.58
CA THR A 254 22.97 -16.64 9.18
C THR A 254 21.91 -15.82 9.91
N LEU A 255 22.25 -15.26 11.05
CA LEU A 255 21.31 -14.43 11.82
C LEU A 255 20.93 -13.16 11.05
N ILE A 256 19.63 -12.88 11.04
CA ILE A 256 19.06 -11.68 10.41
C ILE A 256 19.40 -10.46 11.26
N GLU A 257 19.92 -9.44 10.62
CA GLU A 257 20.26 -8.17 11.23
C GLU A 257 19.17 -7.12 10.98
N LYS A 258 19.12 -6.11 11.86
CA LYS A 258 18.28 -4.94 11.71
C LYS A 258 19.11 -3.67 11.72
N SER A 259 18.92 -2.84 10.72
CA SER A 259 19.58 -1.55 10.55
C SER A 259 18.56 -0.45 10.20
N VAL A 260 19.05 0.73 9.81
CA VAL A 260 18.25 1.84 9.31
C VAL A 260 18.79 2.29 7.97
N VAL A 261 17.95 2.25 6.93
CA VAL A 261 18.29 2.71 5.58
C VAL A 261 17.26 3.73 5.12
N GLY A 262 17.71 4.92 4.77
CA GLY A 262 16.80 6.00 4.35
C GLY A 262 15.75 6.37 5.41
N GLY A 263 16.10 6.31 6.69
CA GLY A 263 15.19 6.61 7.81
C GLY A 263 14.15 5.50 8.09
N ARG A 264 14.30 4.31 7.47
CA ARG A 264 13.38 3.17 7.65
C ARG A 264 14.10 1.98 8.27
N GLY A 265 13.47 1.37 9.28
CA GLY A 265 13.94 0.10 9.82
C GLY A 265 14.04 -0.94 8.72
N THR A 266 15.16 -1.64 8.64
CA THR A 266 15.54 -2.50 7.52
C THR A 266 16.06 -3.81 8.07
N HIS A 267 15.56 -4.93 7.55
CA HIS A 267 15.99 -6.27 7.91
C HIS A 267 16.79 -6.86 6.75
N ILE A 268 17.96 -7.44 7.05
CA ILE A 268 18.85 -8.04 6.06
C ILE A 268 19.43 -9.37 6.57
N CYS A 269 19.74 -10.25 5.64
CA CYS A 269 20.67 -11.33 5.87
C CYS A 269 22.05 -10.91 5.33
N PRO A 270 23.07 -10.69 6.17
CA PRO A 270 24.35 -10.17 5.68
C PRO A 270 25.09 -11.15 4.76
N SER A 271 24.79 -12.44 4.85
CA SER A 271 25.36 -13.46 3.96
C SER A 271 24.66 -13.51 2.60
N CYS A 272 23.31 -13.49 2.58
CA CYS A 272 22.55 -13.53 1.31
C CYS A 272 22.55 -12.20 0.57
N GLN A 273 22.72 -11.09 1.30
CA GLN A 273 22.67 -9.72 0.77
C GLN A 273 23.99 -8.98 1.08
N PRO A 274 25.14 -9.44 0.58
CA PRO A 274 26.42 -8.80 0.89
C PRO A 274 26.45 -7.38 0.29
N LEU A 275 26.91 -6.41 1.08
CA LEU A 275 27.32 -5.12 0.55
C LEU A 275 28.74 -5.29 0.01
N ALA A 276 28.91 -5.24 -1.31
CA ALA A 276 30.25 -5.27 -1.90
C ALA A 276 31.10 -4.16 -1.28
N ALA A 277 32.21 -4.54 -0.64
CA ALA A 277 33.17 -3.58 -0.14
C ALA A 277 33.54 -2.62 -1.30
N ALA A 278 33.49 -1.33 -1.06
CA ALA A 278 34.04 -0.36 -2.00
C ALA A 278 35.49 -0.80 -2.25
N VAL A 279 35.80 -1.20 -3.48
CA VAL A 279 37.17 -1.54 -3.87
C VAL A 279 37.97 -0.28 -3.62
N SER A 280 38.71 -0.27 -2.53
CA SER A 280 39.72 0.76 -2.25
C SER A 280 40.70 0.72 -3.42
N ARG A 281 40.58 1.67 -4.34
CA ARG A 281 41.66 1.96 -5.29
C ARG A 281 42.82 2.48 -4.46
N VAL A 282 43.62 1.56 -3.98
CA VAL A 282 45.01 1.85 -3.59
C VAL A 282 45.72 2.12 -4.90
N LEU A 283 45.83 3.41 -5.24
CA LEU A 283 46.79 3.87 -6.24
C LEU A 283 48.16 3.69 -5.64
N HIS A 284 48.93 2.76 -6.20
CA HIS A 284 50.36 2.74 -6.09
C HIS A 284 50.98 3.62 -7.17
#